data_2cc554a823343cdbc68382f183acc24e
#
_entry.id   2cc554a823343cdbc68382f183acc24e
#
_cell.length_a   1.000
_cell.length_b   1.000
_cell.length_c   1.000
_cell.angle_alpha   90.00
_cell.angle_beta   90.00
_cell.angle_gamma   90.00
#
_symmetry.space_group_name_H-M   'P 1'
#
loop_
_entity.id
_entity.type
_entity.pdbx_description
1 polymer ?
#
loop_
_entity_poly.entity_id
_entity_poly.type
_entity_poly.pdbx_seq_one_letter_code
_entity_poly.pdbx_strand_id
1 'polypeptide(L)'
;MIKYIIFLIFSLSLILSQSYKVQPPIVDINGVIFKENDEIPYTGKITVFWGNNALKEEGIYREGVKSGLWKYWYATGKLFSKGIFRNGLKTGVWIEWHENGNKKTQSIYRNGLKNGREINWSIEEVKLSEFSFQSGSKDGSFKKWFSSGNKKSAGNFVKGKENGKFLEWYDNGKKYVEQEYKDGKRHGLMFSWYDTGSKKEQKYYTMDIINGVHLQWYENGQKKLEGNYINGKYDGIWTQWFANGQKFIEGKYNEDMLIGFWRQWYKNGEIFSSGVYQDSKQVGDWVYFSPNNTDSSKITYKDGKPFDGAKIEWYANGK
;
A
#
# COMPACT_ATOMS: atom_id res chain seq x y z
N MET A 1 36.64 4.47 45.32
CA MET A 1 35.56 3.43 45.34
C MET A 1 34.87 3.29 43.99
N ILE A 2 35.56 3.52 42.84
CA ILE A 2 35.01 3.45 41.45
C ILE A 2 35.71 2.35 40.63
N LYS A 3 36.76 1.72 41.12
CA LYS A 3 37.55 0.71 40.39
C LYS A 3 36.97 -0.71 40.33
N TYR A 4 35.87 -1.01 41.01
CA TYR A 4 35.36 -2.39 41.10
C TYR A 4 34.06 -2.68 40.35
N ILE A 5 33.47 -1.70 39.64
CA ILE A 5 32.20 -1.88 38.89
C ILE A 5 32.45 -2.26 37.40
N ILE A 6 33.66 -2.08 36.91
CA ILE A 6 33.97 -2.33 35.45
C ILE A 6 34.16 -3.83 35.17
N PHE A 7 34.36 -4.71 36.15
CA PHE A 7 34.70 -6.11 35.90
C PHE A 7 33.49 -7.07 35.79
N LEU A 8 32.27 -6.62 36.03
CA LEU A 8 31.09 -7.51 36.08
C LEU A 8 30.18 -7.43 34.83
N ILE A 9 30.49 -6.57 33.87
CA ILE A 9 29.71 -6.48 32.61
C ILE A 9 30.36 -7.27 31.47
N PHE A 10 31.58 -7.81 31.69
CA PHE A 10 32.34 -8.56 30.66
C PHE A 10 31.93 -10.02 30.48
N SER A 11 31.02 -10.58 31.28
CA SER A 11 30.74 -12.03 31.27
C SER A 11 29.49 -12.47 30.54
N LEU A 12 28.71 -11.57 29.92
CA LEU A 12 27.46 -11.96 29.23
C LEU A 12 27.41 -11.65 27.71
N SER A 13 28.50 -11.17 27.12
CA SER A 13 28.58 -10.94 25.67
C SER A 13 29.40 -11.96 24.89
N LEU A 14 29.66 -13.14 25.49
CA LEU A 14 30.57 -14.15 24.92
C LEU A 14 29.85 -15.30 24.18
N ILE A 15 28.66 -15.07 23.64
CA ILE A 15 28.00 -16.06 22.78
C ILE A 15 27.60 -15.37 21.49
N LEU A 16 28.36 -15.70 20.41
CA LEU A 16 28.32 -15.24 19.01
C LEU A 16 29.33 -14.14 18.65
N SER A 17 30.58 -14.30 19.05
CA SER A 17 31.67 -13.54 18.46
C SER A 17 32.17 -14.20 17.18
N GLN A 18 31.67 -13.79 16.03
CA GLN A 18 32.56 -13.75 14.88
C GLN A 18 33.70 -12.80 15.29
N SER A 19 34.92 -13.34 15.49
CA SER A 19 36.08 -12.56 15.93
C SER A 19 36.40 -11.48 14.89
N TYR A 20 36.11 -10.23 15.23
CA TYR A 20 36.52 -9.08 14.42
C TYR A 20 37.89 -8.61 14.90
N LYS A 21 38.81 -8.33 13.95
CA LYS A 21 40.06 -7.69 14.24
C LYS A 21 39.89 -6.18 14.00
N VAL A 22 40.03 -5.38 15.05
CA VAL A 22 39.97 -3.93 14.98
C VAL A 22 41.38 -3.36 15.12
N GLN A 23 41.74 -2.39 14.28
CA GLN A 23 43.06 -1.72 14.35
C GLN A 23 42.89 -0.20 14.29
N PRO A 24 43.37 0.58 15.28
CA PRO A 24 43.85 0.10 16.59
C PRO A 24 42.72 -0.48 17.45
N PRO A 25 43.02 -1.26 18.51
CA PRO A 25 42.03 -1.70 19.50
C PRO A 25 41.27 -0.52 20.08
N ILE A 26 39.94 -0.56 20.03
CA ILE A 26 39.08 0.50 20.53
C ILE A 26 37.95 -0.08 21.40
N VAL A 27 37.43 0.74 22.30
CA VAL A 27 36.32 0.41 23.22
C VAL A 27 35.21 1.43 23.02
N ASP A 28 33.96 0.99 22.97
CA ASP A 28 32.79 1.87 22.92
C ASP A 28 32.26 2.07 24.35
N ILE A 29 32.20 3.30 24.79
CA ILE A 29 31.60 3.68 26.07
C ILE A 29 30.49 4.68 25.79
N ASN A 30 29.24 4.24 25.86
CA ASN A 30 28.04 5.05 25.61
C ASN A 30 28.04 5.77 24.24
N GLY A 31 28.52 5.11 23.18
CA GLY A 31 28.53 5.66 21.82
C GLY A 31 29.75 6.57 21.53
N VAL A 32 30.66 6.72 22.47
CA VAL A 32 31.94 7.41 22.30
C VAL A 32 33.06 6.38 22.30
N ILE A 33 33.91 6.45 21.30
CA ILE A 33 35.00 5.49 21.09
C ILE A 33 36.29 5.99 21.73
N PHE A 34 36.93 5.11 22.50
CA PHE A 34 38.24 5.28 23.12
C PHE A 34 39.20 4.25 22.54
N LYS A 35 40.50 4.55 22.52
CA LYS A 35 41.51 3.52 22.36
C LYS A 35 41.58 2.72 23.65
N GLU A 36 41.86 1.43 23.55
CA GLU A 36 42.00 0.58 24.72
C GLU A 36 42.99 1.15 25.73
N ASN A 37 42.56 1.28 26.99
CA ASN A 37 43.31 1.87 28.11
C ASN A 37 43.51 3.39 28.05
N ASP A 38 42.90 4.12 27.11
CA ASP A 38 42.95 5.60 27.09
C ASP A 38 41.67 6.18 27.76
N GLU A 39 41.85 7.32 28.43
CA GLU A 39 40.75 8.11 29.01
C GLU A 39 40.27 9.24 28.07
N ILE A 40 41.00 9.48 26.99
CA ILE A 40 40.70 10.53 25.99
C ILE A 40 39.96 9.91 24.82
N PRO A 41 38.83 10.48 24.36
CA PRO A 41 38.11 10.00 23.20
C PRO A 41 38.97 9.89 21.96
N TYR A 42 38.87 8.77 21.27
CA TYR A 42 39.78 8.44 20.16
C TYR A 42 39.64 9.41 18.98
N THR A 43 40.76 9.91 18.50
CA THR A 43 40.83 10.62 17.24
C THR A 43 41.83 9.91 16.33
N GLY A 44 41.38 9.43 15.19
CA GLY A 44 42.24 8.71 14.25
C GLY A 44 41.45 7.81 13.28
N LYS A 45 42.19 7.18 12.38
CA LYS A 45 41.63 6.18 11.44
C LYS A 45 41.47 4.85 12.12
N ILE A 46 40.33 4.18 11.84
CA ILE A 46 40.15 2.76 12.19
C ILE A 46 39.93 1.91 10.95
N THR A 47 40.28 0.64 11.09
CA THR A 47 40.05 -0.41 10.11
C THR A 47 39.56 -1.63 10.86
N VAL A 48 38.43 -2.18 10.46
CA VAL A 48 37.83 -3.37 11.03
C VAL A 48 37.79 -4.46 9.96
N PHE A 49 38.09 -5.68 10.34
CA PHE A 49 38.15 -6.82 9.44
C PHE A 49 37.10 -7.87 9.83
N TRP A 50 36.58 -8.57 8.84
CA TRP A 50 35.81 -9.79 9.02
C TRP A 50 36.71 -10.94 9.54
N GLY A 51 36.12 -11.99 10.09
CA GLY A 51 36.88 -13.14 10.58
C GLY A 51 37.75 -13.85 9.52
N ASN A 52 37.46 -13.66 8.23
CA ASN A 52 38.27 -14.13 7.09
C ASN A 52 39.37 -13.12 6.66
N ASN A 53 39.70 -12.13 7.48
CA ASN A 53 40.63 -11.02 7.21
C ASN A 53 40.24 -10.10 6.05
N ALA A 54 39.03 -10.21 5.47
CA ALA A 54 38.53 -9.22 4.53
C ALA A 54 38.18 -7.91 5.28
N LEU A 55 38.35 -6.77 4.62
CA LEU A 55 37.99 -5.48 5.18
C LEU A 55 36.46 -5.42 5.42
N LYS A 56 36.05 -4.96 6.60
CA LYS A 56 34.63 -4.79 6.99
C LYS A 56 34.20 -3.33 6.98
N GLU A 57 34.95 -2.48 7.66
CA GLU A 57 34.71 -1.05 7.67
C GLU A 57 35.98 -0.24 7.86
N GLU A 58 36.00 0.96 7.33
CA GLU A 58 37.08 1.92 7.41
C GLU A 58 36.51 3.31 7.55
N GLY A 59 37.13 4.11 8.42
CA GLY A 59 36.75 5.50 8.58
C GLY A 59 37.60 6.22 9.62
N ILE A 60 37.20 7.43 9.97
CA ILE A 60 37.91 8.31 10.92
C ILE A 60 36.95 8.62 12.07
N TYR A 61 37.44 8.52 13.29
CA TYR A 61 36.86 9.12 14.47
C TYR A 61 37.52 10.46 14.78
N ARG A 62 36.72 11.40 15.27
CA ARG A 62 37.17 12.62 15.91
C ARG A 62 36.48 12.74 17.27
N GLU A 63 37.27 12.88 18.34
CA GLU A 63 36.72 12.96 19.70
C GLU A 63 35.71 11.86 19.98
N GLY A 64 36.06 10.62 19.59
CA GLY A 64 35.24 9.43 19.82
C GLY A 64 34.02 9.25 18.92
N VAL A 65 33.71 10.16 17.99
CA VAL A 65 32.55 10.08 17.10
C VAL A 65 32.93 9.95 15.62
N LYS A 66 32.14 9.24 14.84
CA LYS A 66 32.38 9.05 13.40
C LYS A 66 32.43 10.40 12.68
N SER A 67 33.48 10.60 11.85
CA SER A 67 33.74 11.84 11.10
C SER A 67 34.28 11.53 9.70
N GLY A 68 33.97 12.38 8.72
CA GLY A 68 34.46 12.21 7.36
C GLY A 68 33.88 11.00 6.62
N LEU A 69 34.62 10.53 5.60
CA LEU A 69 34.20 9.43 4.75
C LEU A 69 34.32 8.08 5.48
N TRP A 70 33.23 7.34 5.46
CA TRP A 70 33.18 5.96 5.94
C TRP A 70 32.81 5.02 4.79
N LYS A 71 33.46 3.84 4.79
CA LYS A 71 33.23 2.77 3.83
C LYS A 71 33.01 1.46 4.56
N TYR A 72 32.14 0.64 4.02
CA TYR A 72 31.76 -0.68 4.54
C TYR A 72 31.81 -1.71 3.42
N TRP A 73 32.22 -2.92 3.72
CA TRP A 73 32.37 -3.98 2.74
C TRP A 73 31.65 -5.26 3.18
N TYR A 74 31.23 -6.06 2.23
CA TYR A 74 30.80 -7.42 2.44
C TYR A 74 32.01 -8.30 2.83
N ALA A 75 31.74 -9.49 3.42
CA ALA A 75 32.76 -10.47 3.74
C ALA A 75 33.51 -11.00 2.50
N THR A 76 32.93 -10.86 1.31
CA THR A 76 33.56 -11.14 0.02
C THR A 76 34.55 -10.07 -0.45
N GLY A 77 34.72 -8.99 0.31
CA GLY A 77 35.62 -7.87 -0.03
C GLY A 77 35.02 -6.83 -0.98
N LYS A 78 33.77 -7.03 -1.46
CA LYS A 78 33.09 -6.04 -2.30
C LYS A 78 32.50 -4.93 -1.45
N LEU A 79 32.49 -3.70 -2.01
CA LEU A 79 31.98 -2.51 -1.32
C LEU A 79 30.44 -2.68 -1.07
N PHE A 80 30.03 -2.56 0.20
CA PHE A 80 28.65 -2.58 0.61
C PHE A 80 28.04 -1.19 0.69
N SER A 81 28.73 -0.24 1.36
CA SER A 81 28.19 1.10 1.57
C SER A 81 29.30 2.14 1.73
N LYS A 82 29.01 3.40 1.35
CA LYS A 82 29.85 4.54 1.70
C LYS A 82 29.03 5.81 1.90
N GLY A 83 29.53 6.69 2.74
CA GLY A 83 28.94 8.00 2.99
C GLY A 83 29.77 8.81 3.99
N ILE A 84 29.29 10.00 4.29
CA ILE A 84 29.97 10.93 5.17
C ILE A 84 29.25 11.04 6.50
N PHE A 85 30.03 11.02 7.59
CA PHE A 85 29.58 11.41 8.92
C PHE A 85 30.09 12.81 9.28
N ARG A 86 29.28 13.56 10.00
CA ARG A 86 29.65 14.80 10.70
C ARG A 86 29.11 14.70 12.13
N ASN A 87 30.00 14.81 13.12
CA ASN A 87 29.67 14.67 14.54
C ASN A 87 28.84 13.42 14.85
N GLY A 88 29.25 12.26 14.34
CA GLY A 88 28.57 11.00 14.53
C GLY A 88 27.31 10.79 13.68
N LEU A 89 26.84 11.80 12.96
CA LEU A 89 25.57 11.75 12.21
C LEU A 89 25.82 11.65 10.69
N LYS A 90 25.04 10.79 10.00
CA LYS A 90 25.07 10.70 8.54
C LYS A 90 24.74 12.04 7.91
N THR A 91 25.52 12.44 6.87
CA THR A 91 25.30 13.67 6.11
C THR A 91 25.63 13.44 4.63
N GLY A 92 25.04 14.26 3.74
CA GLY A 92 25.28 14.16 2.30
C GLY A 92 24.76 12.86 1.69
N VAL A 93 25.38 12.45 0.59
CA VAL A 93 24.97 11.25 -0.16
C VAL A 93 25.54 9.99 0.48
N TRP A 94 24.65 9.03 0.73
CA TRP A 94 24.97 7.67 1.14
C TRP A 94 24.58 6.72 0.03
N ILE A 95 25.49 5.81 -0.33
CA ILE A 95 25.27 4.81 -1.37
C ILE A 95 25.48 3.43 -0.78
N GLU A 96 24.58 2.51 -1.10
CA GLU A 96 24.72 1.09 -0.82
C GLU A 96 24.73 0.32 -2.15
N TRP A 97 25.45 -0.78 -2.19
CA TRP A 97 25.56 -1.68 -3.34
C TRP A 97 25.11 -3.10 -2.98
N HIS A 98 24.63 -3.78 -3.97
CA HIS A 98 24.45 -5.24 -3.93
C HIS A 98 25.83 -5.93 -3.98
N GLU A 99 25.89 -7.18 -3.59
CA GLU A 99 27.13 -7.94 -3.56
C GLU A 99 27.73 -8.19 -4.96
N ASN A 100 26.92 -8.12 -6.03
CA ASN A 100 27.41 -8.15 -7.41
C ASN A 100 28.11 -6.84 -7.83
N GLY A 101 28.01 -5.75 -7.03
CA GLY A 101 28.63 -4.44 -7.28
C GLY A 101 27.66 -3.41 -7.86
N ASN A 102 26.44 -3.78 -8.24
CA ASN A 102 25.41 -2.89 -8.73
C ASN A 102 24.84 -2.03 -7.60
N LYS A 103 24.42 -0.80 -7.91
CA LYS A 103 23.80 0.08 -6.90
C LYS A 103 22.53 -0.56 -6.36
N LYS A 104 22.35 -0.50 -5.03
CA LYS A 104 21.16 -0.92 -4.30
C LYS A 104 20.33 0.26 -3.84
N THR A 105 20.97 1.22 -3.16
CA THR A 105 20.28 2.39 -2.59
C THR A 105 21.18 3.61 -2.68
N GLN A 106 20.59 4.75 -2.99
CA GLN A 106 21.20 6.06 -2.85
C GLN A 106 20.26 6.96 -2.07
N SER A 107 20.71 7.48 -0.93
CA SER A 107 19.93 8.35 -0.05
C SER A 107 20.70 9.61 0.30
N ILE A 108 19.99 10.70 0.54
CA ILE A 108 20.58 11.97 1.00
C ILE A 108 20.22 12.18 2.46
N TYR A 109 21.23 12.45 3.30
CA TYR A 109 21.08 12.67 4.74
C TYR A 109 21.46 14.08 5.14
N ARG A 110 20.78 14.60 6.16
CA ARG A 110 21.13 15.82 6.86
C ARG A 110 20.93 15.60 8.36
N ASN A 111 21.98 15.77 9.16
CA ASN A 111 21.96 15.57 10.62
C ASN A 111 21.35 14.19 11.01
N GLY A 112 21.79 13.11 10.36
CA GLY A 112 21.36 11.74 10.65
C GLY A 112 20.01 11.34 10.05
N LEU A 113 19.21 12.28 9.57
CA LEU A 113 17.89 12.04 9.01
C LEU A 113 17.90 12.08 7.48
N LYS A 114 17.11 11.24 6.82
CA LYS A 114 16.90 11.33 5.36
C LYS A 114 16.33 12.72 5.02
N ASN A 115 17.00 13.41 4.08
CA ASN A 115 16.60 14.75 3.64
C ASN A 115 16.99 14.94 2.18
N GLY A 116 16.05 14.77 1.28
CA GLY A 116 16.26 14.71 -0.15
C GLY A 116 15.77 13.41 -0.76
N ARG A 117 16.32 13.02 -1.91
CA ARG A 117 15.88 11.81 -2.63
C ARG A 117 16.52 10.55 -2.09
N GLU A 118 15.69 9.49 -2.02
CA GLU A 118 16.13 8.11 -1.90
C GLU A 118 15.73 7.36 -3.16
N ILE A 119 16.68 6.65 -3.76
CA ILE A 119 16.46 5.82 -4.95
C ILE A 119 16.92 4.41 -4.63
N ASN A 120 16.10 3.42 -4.98
CA ASN A 120 16.39 2.00 -4.81
C ASN A 120 16.37 1.30 -6.16
N TRP A 121 17.30 0.37 -6.35
CA TRP A 121 17.45 -0.47 -7.54
C TRP A 121 17.43 -1.94 -7.20
N SER A 122 17.02 -2.77 -8.15
CA SER A 122 17.19 -4.21 -8.08
C SER A 122 18.66 -4.61 -8.26
N ILE A 123 18.94 -5.92 -8.09
CA ILE A 123 20.29 -6.46 -8.34
C ILE A 123 20.67 -6.39 -9.83
N GLU A 124 19.70 -6.30 -10.74
CA GLU A 124 19.86 -6.14 -12.19
C GLU A 124 19.88 -4.65 -12.62
N GLU A 125 20.06 -3.70 -11.66
CA GLU A 125 20.09 -2.25 -11.88
C GLU A 125 18.77 -1.63 -12.37
N VAL A 126 17.64 -2.36 -12.29
CA VAL A 126 16.34 -1.78 -12.56
C VAL A 126 15.94 -0.86 -11.40
N LYS A 127 15.56 0.37 -11.71
CA LYS A 127 15.06 1.31 -10.70
C LYS A 127 13.72 0.82 -10.17
N LEU A 128 13.63 0.60 -8.84
CA LEU A 128 12.42 0.07 -8.18
C LEU A 128 11.61 1.16 -7.51
N SER A 129 12.27 2.18 -6.93
CA SER A 129 11.57 3.28 -6.29
C SER A 129 12.41 4.54 -6.18
N GLU A 130 11.71 5.66 -6.12
CA GLU A 130 12.25 6.98 -5.80
C GLU A 130 11.27 7.67 -4.86
N PHE A 131 11.77 8.15 -3.72
CA PHE A 131 11.01 8.89 -2.72
C PHE A 131 11.73 10.18 -2.36
N SER A 132 10.95 11.23 -2.09
CA SER A 132 11.45 12.46 -1.49
C SER A 132 11.24 12.42 0.03
N PHE A 133 12.25 12.89 0.78
CA PHE A 133 12.23 12.96 2.24
C PHE A 133 12.56 14.36 2.73
N GLN A 134 11.92 14.76 3.82
CA GLN A 134 12.27 15.94 4.59
C GLN A 134 12.32 15.56 6.07
N SER A 135 13.45 15.82 6.72
CA SER A 135 13.67 15.54 8.16
C SER A 135 13.23 14.13 8.59
N GLY A 136 13.57 13.12 7.77
CA GLY A 136 13.29 11.70 8.04
C GLY A 136 11.92 11.20 7.58
N SER A 137 10.96 12.08 7.31
CA SER A 137 9.62 11.74 6.83
C SER A 137 9.53 11.83 5.32
N LYS A 138 8.69 10.98 4.70
CA LYS A 138 8.36 11.14 3.27
C LYS A 138 7.65 12.48 3.07
N ASP A 139 8.20 13.32 2.19
CA ASP A 139 7.66 14.64 1.86
C ASP A 139 8.03 14.98 0.42
N GLY A 140 7.03 15.27 -0.42
CA GLY A 140 7.19 15.43 -1.86
C GLY A 140 6.83 14.18 -2.67
N SER A 141 7.23 14.16 -3.92
CA SER A 141 6.85 13.13 -4.89
C SER A 141 7.51 11.78 -4.62
N PHE A 142 6.80 10.73 -5.00
CA PHE A 142 7.37 9.39 -5.11
C PHE A 142 7.00 8.74 -6.45
N LYS A 143 7.82 7.77 -6.85
CA LYS A 143 7.58 6.89 -8.00
C LYS A 143 8.05 5.49 -7.65
N LYS A 144 7.33 4.49 -8.14
CA LYS A 144 7.76 3.08 -8.08
C LYS A 144 7.68 2.48 -9.48
N TRP A 145 8.46 1.46 -9.71
CA TRP A 145 8.52 0.70 -10.96
C TRP A 145 8.41 -0.79 -10.68
N PHE A 146 7.95 -1.53 -11.65
CA PHE A 146 8.02 -2.98 -11.70
C PHE A 146 9.47 -3.42 -12.02
N SER A 147 9.77 -4.70 -11.83
CA SER A 147 11.05 -5.28 -12.25
C SER A 147 11.27 -5.24 -13.77
N SER A 148 10.22 -5.15 -14.54
CA SER A 148 10.24 -4.89 -16.00
C SER A 148 10.75 -3.49 -16.36
N GLY A 149 10.82 -2.56 -15.39
CA GLY A 149 11.14 -1.15 -15.61
C GLY A 149 9.93 -0.25 -15.90
N ASN A 150 8.74 -0.82 -16.09
CA ASN A 150 7.52 -0.07 -16.29
C ASN A 150 7.06 0.62 -14.99
N LYS A 151 6.37 1.78 -15.12
CA LYS A 151 5.83 2.51 -13.96
C LYS A 151 4.82 1.63 -13.22
N LYS A 152 4.92 1.56 -11.89
CA LYS A 152 4.01 0.85 -11.00
C LYS A 152 3.10 1.79 -10.24
N SER A 153 3.66 2.84 -9.61
CA SER A 153 2.86 3.83 -8.90
C SER A 153 3.58 5.18 -8.79
N ALA A 154 2.81 6.25 -8.64
CA ALA A 154 3.31 7.60 -8.39
C ALA A 154 2.30 8.42 -7.59
N GLY A 155 2.79 9.38 -6.83
CA GLY A 155 1.97 10.27 -6.03
C GLY A 155 2.81 11.25 -5.24
N ASN A 156 2.21 11.81 -4.21
CA ASN A 156 2.86 12.79 -3.34
C ASN A 156 2.56 12.53 -1.87
N PHE A 157 3.56 12.75 -1.02
CA PHE A 157 3.42 12.76 0.43
C PHE A 157 3.60 14.16 0.99
N VAL A 158 2.90 14.48 2.06
CA VAL A 158 3.10 15.68 2.87
C VAL A 158 3.24 15.22 4.32
N LYS A 159 4.40 15.48 4.94
CA LYS A 159 4.70 15.06 6.32
C LYS A 159 4.37 13.58 6.60
N GLY A 160 4.75 12.70 5.68
CA GLY A 160 4.56 11.25 5.79
C GLY A 160 3.19 10.71 5.41
N LYS A 161 2.22 11.58 5.07
CA LYS A 161 0.85 11.20 4.70
C LYS A 161 0.63 11.37 3.20
N GLU A 162 -0.13 10.47 2.59
CA GLU A 162 -0.56 10.60 1.19
C GLU A 162 -1.35 11.90 1.01
N ASN A 163 -1.03 12.66 -0.06
CA ASN A 163 -1.71 13.91 -0.36
C ASN A 163 -1.76 14.18 -1.86
N GLY A 164 -2.93 14.54 -2.36
CA GLY A 164 -3.17 14.76 -3.78
C GLY A 164 -3.40 13.45 -4.54
N LYS A 165 -3.10 13.48 -5.82
CA LYS A 165 -3.39 12.39 -6.76
C LYS A 165 -2.37 11.26 -6.66
N PHE A 166 -2.84 10.02 -6.51
CA PHE A 166 -2.09 8.78 -6.56
C PHE A 166 -2.51 7.99 -7.79
N LEU A 167 -1.52 7.53 -8.54
CA LEU A 167 -1.68 6.78 -9.77
C LEU A 167 -1.01 5.42 -9.63
N GLU A 168 -1.68 4.39 -10.08
CA GLU A 168 -1.12 3.05 -10.20
C GLU A 168 -1.32 2.53 -11.63
N TRP A 169 -0.43 1.69 -12.08
CA TRP A 169 -0.43 1.08 -13.40
C TRP A 169 -0.27 -0.43 -13.30
N TYR A 170 -0.80 -1.13 -14.27
CA TYR A 170 -0.44 -2.51 -14.59
C TYR A 170 0.96 -2.55 -15.21
N ASP A 171 1.58 -3.72 -15.20
CA ASP A 171 2.92 -3.87 -15.78
C ASP A 171 2.93 -3.70 -17.32
N ASN A 172 1.78 -3.82 -17.98
CA ASN A 172 1.61 -3.48 -19.39
C ASN A 172 1.54 -1.97 -19.69
N GLY A 173 1.72 -1.12 -18.67
CA GLY A 173 1.72 0.34 -18.76
C GLY A 173 0.35 1.01 -18.75
N LYS A 174 -0.76 0.24 -18.77
CA LYS A 174 -2.11 0.81 -18.67
C LYS A 174 -2.44 1.19 -17.23
N LYS A 175 -3.27 2.21 -17.07
CA LYS A 175 -3.72 2.63 -15.73
C LYS A 175 -4.46 1.50 -15.04
N TYR A 176 -4.20 1.34 -13.71
CA TYR A 176 -4.92 0.44 -12.82
C TYR A 176 -5.84 1.23 -11.89
N VAL A 177 -5.31 2.25 -11.18
CA VAL A 177 -6.07 3.08 -10.25
C VAL A 177 -5.61 4.53 -10.35
N GLU A 178 -6.56 5.43 -10.19
CA GLU A 178 -6.35 6.85 -9.91
C GLU A 178 -7.21 7.22 -8.70
N GLN A 179 -6.59 7.70 -7.63
CA GLN A 179 -7.24 8.02 -6.37
C GLN A 179 -6.70 9.32 -5.81
N GLU A 180 -7.56 10.16 -5.27
CA GLU A 180 -7.15 11.38 -4.56
C GLU A 180 -7.10 11.13 -3.05
N TYR A 181 -6.09 11.72 -2.40
CA TYR A 181 -5.87 11.66 -0.96
C TYR A 181 -5.76 13.03 -0.34
N LYS A 182 -6.25 13.16 0.87
CA LYS A 182 -6.06 14.34 1.74
C LYS A 182 -5.67 13.87 3.13
N ASP A 183 -4.49 14.29 3.60
CA ASP A 183 -3.95 13.94 4.93
C ASP A 183 -3.91 12.43 5.21
N GLY A 184 -3.60 11.60 4.20
CA GLY A 184 -3.51 10.15 4.29
C GLY A 184 -4.84 9.42 4.15
N LYS A 185 -5.95 10.14 3.90
CA LYS A 185 -7.29 9.57 3.71
C LYS A 185 -7.76 9.75 2.28
N ARG A 186 -8.46 8.76 1.73
CA ARG A 186 -9.09 8.89 0.40
C ARG A 186 -10.10 10.05 0.44
N HIS A 187 -9.97 10.95 -0.51
CA HIS A 187 -10.82 12.14 -0.62
C HIS A 187 -10.91 12.55 -2.08
N GLY A 188 -12.12 12.71 -2.63
CA GLY A 188 -12.29 12.98 -4.05
C GLY A 188 -12.61 11.74 -4.87
N LEU A 189 -12.43 11.85 -6.20
CA LEU A 189 -12.75 10.80 -7.14
C LEU A 189 -11.71 9.67 -7.11
N MET A 190 -12.20 8.45 -7.25
CA MET A 190 -11.43 7.24 -7.50
C MET A 190 -11.91 6.63 -8.80
N PHE A 191 -10.96 6.27 -9.65
CA PHE A 191 -11.19 5.50 -10.88
C PHE A 191 -10.33 4.25 -10.86
N SER A 192 -10.87 3.15 -11.35
CA SER A 192 -10.07 1.97 -11.68
C SER A 192 -10.37 1.47 -13.10
N TRP A 193 -9.44 0.72 -13.65
CA TRP A 193 -9.49 0.15 -14.98
C TRP A 193 -9.12 -1.32 -14.95
N TYR A 194 -9.57 -2.05 -15.95
CA TYR A 194 -9.09 -3.40 -16.27
C TYR A 194 -7.70 -3.31 -16.92
N ASP A 195 -6.97 -4.41 -16.98
CA ASP A 195 -5.66 -4.49 -17.64
C ASP A 195 -5.76 -4.34 -19.17
N THR A 196 -6.94 -4.50 -19.73
CA THR A 196 -7.29 -4.13 -21.12
C THR A 196 -7.34 -2.62 -21.33
N GLY A 197 -7.44 -1.82 -20.26
CA GLY A 197 -7.55 -0.36 -20.26
C GLY A 197 -8.99 0.16 -20.29
N SER A 198 -10.01 -0.72 -20.33
CA SER A 198 -11.40 -0.32 -20.18
C SER A 198 -11.72 0.10 -18.74
N LYS A 199 -12.65 1.04 -18.56
CA LYS A 199 -13.08 1.47 -17.22
C LYS A 199 -13.69 0.30 -16.45
N LYS A 200 -13.36 0.20 -15.15
CA LYS A 200 -13.88 -0.82 -14.24
C LYS A 200 -14.78 -0.22 -13.18
N GLU A 201 -14.37 0.89 -12.56
CA GLU A 201 -15.10 1.45 -11.44
C GLU A 201 -14.84 2.95 -11.30
N GLN A 202 -15.84 3.68 -10.79
CA GLN A 202 -15.76 5.07 -10.35
C GLN A 202 -16.49 5.21 -9.02
N LYS A 203 -15.83 5.85 -8.05
CA LYS A 203 -16.36 6.16 -6.73
C LYS A 203 -15.96 7.56 -6.31
N TYR A 204 -16.66 8.12 -5.35
CA TYR A 204 -16.25 9.33 -4.66
C TYR A 204 -16.08 9.05 -3.17
N TYR A 205 -15.02 9.59 -2.58
CA TYR A 205 -14.73 9.46 -1.16
C TYR A 205 -14.66 10.82 -0.46
N THR A 206 -15.16 10.86 0.77
CA THR A 206 -14.96 11.96 1.71
C THR A 206 -14.28 11.39 2.95
N MET A 207 -12.97 11.61 3.09
CA MET A 207 -12.17 11.17 4.25
C MET A 207 -12.35 9.67 4.57
N ASP A 208 -12.14 8.81 3.57
CA ASP A 208 -12.30 7.35 3.55
C ASP A 208 -13.75 6.83 3.51
N ILE A 209 -14.73 7.69 3.70
CA ILE A 209 -16.15 7.30 3.61
C ILE A 209 -16.58 7.47 2.15
N ILE A 210 -17.16 6.41 1.56
CA ILE A 210 -17.74 6.49 0.23
C ILE A 210 -18.98 7.41 0.27
N ASN A 211 -19.07 8.31 -0.73
CA ASN A 211 -20.16 9.29 -0.80
C ASN A 211 -20.45 9.64 -2.27
N GLY A 212 -21.72 9.88 -2.63
CA GLY A 212 -22.10 10.17 -4.01
C GLY A 212 -22.14 8.94 -4.92
N VAL A 213 -22.06 9.18 -6.22
CA VAL A 213 -22.30 8.18 -7.27
C VAL A 213 -21.22 7.10 -7.29
N HIS A 214 -21.66 5.85 -7.38
CA HIS A 214 -20.85 4.66 -7.63
C HIS A 214 -21.24 4.04 -8.97
N LEU A 215 -20.27 3.90 -9.86
CA LEU A 215 -20.42 3.29 -11.18
C LEU A 215 -19.46 2.13 -11.32
N GLN A 216 -19.93 1.02 -11.88
CA GLN A 216 -19.07 -0.10 -12.32
C GLN A 216 -19.41 -0.49 -13.75
N TRP A 217 -18.41 -0.99 -14.45
CA TRP A 217 -18.52 -1.50 -15.80
C TRP A 217 -17.95 -2.91 -15.90
N TYR A 218 -18.48 -3.69 -16.80
CA TYR A 218 -17.86 -4.92 -17.26
C TYR A 218 -16.67 -4.60 -18.18
N GLU A 219 -15.82 -5.57 -18.39
CA GLU A 219 -14.64 -5.39 -19.23
C GLU A 219 -14.97 -5.05 -20.69
N ASN A 220 -16.14 -5.53 -21.18
CA ASN A 220 -16.68 -5.19 -22.50
C ASN A 220 -17.24 -3.75 -22.60
N GLY A 221 -17.11 -2.94 -21.53
CA GLY A 221 -17.55 -1.55 -21.47
C GLY A 221 -19.02 -1.34 -21.09
N GLN A 222 -19.83 -2.41 -21.02
CA GLN A 222 -21.22 -2.30 -20.59
C GLN A 222 -21.29 -1.94 -19.10
N LYS A 223 -22.29 -1.12 -18.73
CA LYS A 223 -22.54 -0.76 -17.35
C LYS A 223 -22.89 -2.03 -16.55
N LYS A 224 -22.30 -2.18 -15.36
CA LYS A 224 -22.53 -3.31 -14.44
C LYS A 224 -23.36 -2.87 -13.23
N LEU A 225 -23.08 -1.67 -12.71
CA LEU A 225 -23.75 -1.13 -11.53
C LEU A 225 -23.77 0.39 -11.58
N GLU A 226 -24.86 0.96 -11.12
CA GLU A 226 -25.02 2.37 -10.81
C GLU A 226 -25.81 2.52 -9.53
N GLY A 227 -25.35 3.38 -8.63
CA GLY A 227 -26.04 3.71 -7.40
C GLY A 227 -25.42 4.89 -6.71
N ASN A 228 -25.93 5.22 -5.57
CA ASN A 228 -25.46 6.36 -4.79
C ASN A 228 -25.23 5.96 -3.34
N TYR A 229 -24.24 6.58 -2.72
CA TYR A 229 -23.97 6.50 -1.29
C TYR A 229 -24.15 7.85 -0.62
N ILE A 230 -24.69 7.84 0.57
CA ILE A 230 -24.70 8.99 1.49
C ILE A 230 -24.04 8.51 2.80
N ASN A 231 -22.91 9.13 3.16
CA ASN A 231 -22.17 8.78 4.38
C ASN A 231 -21.85 7.28 4.54
N GLY A 232 -21.47 6.61 3.43
CA GLY A 232 -21.11 5.21 3.42
C GLY A 232 -22.26 4.21 3.30
N LYS A 233 -23.52 4.71 3.31
CA LYS A 233 -24.74 3.89 3.21
C LYS A 233 -25.34 3.95 1.81
N TYR A 234 -25.94 2.86 1.36
CA TYR A 234 -26.73 2.83 0.12
C TYR A 234 -27.91 3.78 0.23
N ASP A 235 -28.07 4.68 -0.75
CA ASP A 235 -29.17 5.62 -0.81
C ASP A 235 -29.61 5.87 -2.25
N GLY A 236 -30.92 6.09 -2.47
CA GLY A 236 -31.47 6.35 -3.79
C GLY A 236 -31.64 5.10 -4.65
N ILE A 237 -31.73 5.29 -5.96
CA ILE A 237 -31.93 4.20 -6.93
C ILE A 237 -30.61 3.48 -7.16
N TRP A 238 -30.69 2.14 -7.13
CA TRP A 238 -29.60 1.23 -7.49
C TRP A 238 -30.03 0.33 -8.62
N THR A 239 -29.19 0.28 -9.65
CA THR A 239 -29.44 -0.55 -10.81
C THR A 239 -28.19 -1.40 -11.09
N GLN A 240 -28.42 -2.67 -11.38
CA GLN A 240 -27.40 -3.59 -11.87
C GLN A 240 -27.81 -4.12 -13.24
N TRP A 241 -26.82 -4.46 -14.04
CA TRP A 241 -27.00 -4.97 -15.39
C TRP A 241 -26.23 -6.28 -15.58
N PHE A 242 -26.71 -7.10 -16.51
CA PHE A 242 -25.96 -8.20 -17.08
C PHE A 242 -24.88 -7.69 -18.04
N ALA A 243 -23.88 -8.53 -18.35
CA ALA A 243 -22.80 -8.18 -19.27
C ALA A 243 -23.27 -7.98 -20.74
N ASN A 244 -24.50 -8.37 -21.10
CA ASN A 244 -25.12 -8.07 -22.37
C ASN A 244 -25.84 -6.71 -22.42
N GLY A 245 -25.80 -5.93 -21.31
CA GLY A 245 -26.40 -4.61 -21.20
C GLY A 245 -27.84 -4.59 -20.74
N GLN A 246 -28.52 -5.75 -20.61
CA GLN A 246 -29.86 -5.83 -20.06
C GLN A 246 -29.85 -5.60 -18.56
N LYS A 247 -30.90 -4.94 -18.01
CA LYS A 247 -31.03 -4.78 -16.56
C LYS A 247 -31.12 -6.16 -15.89
N PHE A 248 -30.53 -6.25 -14.70
CA PHE A 248 -30.64 -7.42 -13.83
C PHE A 248 -31.57 -7.14 -12.64
N ILE A 249 -31.33 -6.03 -11.94
CA ILE A 249 -32.13 -5.62 -10.78
C ILE A 249 -32.14 -4.09 -10.67
N GLU A 250 -33.26 -3.53 -10.24
CA GLU A 250 -33.41 -2.11 -9.96
C GLU A 250 -34.34 -1.92 -8.77
N GLY A 251 -33.96 -1.01 -7.89
CA GLY A 251 -34.79 -0.62 -6.75
C GLY A 251 -34.18 0.51 -5.95
N LYS A 252 -34.84 0.89 -4.89
CA LYS A 252 -34.46 2.04 -4.07
C LYS A 252 -33.99 1.60 -2.69
N TYR A 253 -32.90 2.23 -2.25
CA TYR A 253 -32.42 2.16 -0.87
C TYR A 253 -32.68 3.47 -0.14
N ASN A 254 -32.83 3.36 1.17
CA ASN A 254 -32.76 4.47 2.12
C ASN A 254 -31.93 4.02 3.30
N GLU A 255 -30.72 4.58 3.47
CA GLU A 255 -29.78 4.22 4.53
C GLU A 255 -29.55 2.71 4.68
N ASP A 256 -29.18 2.02 3.60
CA ASP A 256 -28.98 0.57 3.45
C ASP A 256 -30.27 -0.28 3.46
N MET A 257 -31.43 0.28 3.76
CA MET A 257 -32.69 -0.44 3.76
C MET A 257 -33.34 -0.44 2.38
N LEU A 258 -33.78 -1.61 1.90
CA LEU A 258 -34.56 -1.69 0.68
C LEU A 258 -35.96 -1.11 0.93
N ILE A 259 -36.35 -0.19 0.05
CA ILE A 259 -37.66 0.46 0.11
C ILE A 259 -38.30 0.56 -1.27
N GLY A 260 -39.62 0.75 -1.29
CA GLY A 260 -40.36 1.03 -2.50
C GLY A 260 -40.36 -0.10 -3.51
N PHE A 261 -40.55 0.22 -4.77
CA PHE A 261 -40.76 -0.75 -5.83
C PHE A 261 -39.44 -1.30 -6.36
N TRP A 262 -39.35 -2.64 -6.44
CA TRP A 262 -38.20 -3.39 -6.94
C TRP A 262 -38.59 -4.25 -8.12
N ARG A 263 -37.67 -4.39 -9.11
CA ARG A 263 -37.77 -5.24 -10.27
C ARG A 263 -36.49 -6.05 -10.48
N GLN A 264 -36.70 -7.28 -10.92
CA GLN A 264 -35.63 -8.14 -11.42
C GLN A 264 -35.98 -8.62 -12.82
N TRP A 265 -34.95 -8.85 -13.62
CA TRP A 265 -35.09 -9.26 -15.00
C TRP A 265 -34.27 -10.51 -15.30
N TYR A 266 -34.71 -11.29 -16.22
CA TYR A 266 -33.94 -12.33 -16.87
C TYR A 266 -32.90 -11.72 -17.81
N LYS A 267 -31.89 -12.53 -18.21
CA LYS A 267 -30.82 -12.09 -19.13
C LYS A 267 -31.33 -11.76 -20.55
N ASN A 268 -32.52 -12.24 -20.95
CA ASN A 268 -33.19 -11.88 -22.19
C ASN A 268 -33.92 -10.53 -22.13
N GLY A 269 -33.98 -9.88 -20.94
CA GLY A 269 -34.61 -8.58 -20.71
C GLY A 269 -36.08 -8.66 -20.27
N GLU A 270 -36.65 -9.83 -20.17
CA GLU A 270 -37.97 -10.02 -19.63
C GLU A 270 -38.00 -9.93 -18.11
N ILE A 271 -39.13 -9.49 -17.52
CA ILE A 271 -39.26 -9.37 -16.08
C ILE A 271 -39.30 -10.76 -15.45
N PHE A 272 -38.43 -10.98 -14.45
CA PHE A 272 -38.47 -12.15 -13.57
C PHE A 272 -39.42 -11.91 -12.40
N SER A 273 -39.29 -10.79 -11.68
CA SER A 273 -40.10 -10.47 -10.53
C SER A 273 -40.24 -8.99 -10.28
N SER A 274 -41.34 -8.61 -9.64
CA SER A 274 -41.55 -7.25 -9.17
C SER A 274 -42.44 -7.22 -7.93
N GLY A 275 -42.16 -6.24 -7.04
CA GLY A 275 -42.95 -6.03 -5.82
C GLY A 275 -42.37 -4.88 -4.99
N VAL A 276 -42.87 -4.76 -3.78
CA VAL A 276 -42.50 -3.63 -2.88
C VAL A 276 -41.72 -4.16 -1.68
N TYR A 277 -40.69 -3.45 -1.32
CA TYR A 277 -39.99 -3.56 -0.04
C TYR A 277 -40.39 -2.41 0.89
N GLN A 278 -40.56 -2.74 2.16
CA GLN A 278 -40.63 -1.80 3.28
C GLN A 278 -39.62 -2.26 4.34
N ASP A 279 -38.68 -1.40 4.73
CA ASP A 279 -37.68 -1.72 5.74
C ASP A 279 -36.96 -3.05 5.48
N SER A 280 -36.54 -3.27 4.24
CA SER A 280 -35.87 -4.50 3.73
C SER A 280 -36.74 -5.77 3.76
N LYS A 281 -38.04 -5.66 4.03
CA LYS A 281 -38.99 -6.79 4.00
C LYS A 281 -39.91 -6.68 2.79
N GLN A 282 -40.19 -7.81 2.14
CA GLN A 282 -41.18 -7.88 1.10
C GLN A 282 -42.56 -7.64 1.72
N VAL A 283 -43.39 -6.79 1.07
CA VAL A 283 -44.73 -6.47 1.49
C VAL A 283 -45.69 -6.43 0.29
N GLY A 284 -46.93 -6.74 0.55
CA GLY A 284 -47.96 -6.75 -0.49
C GLY A 284 -47.73 -7.82 -1.56
N ASP A 285 -48.27 -7.54 -2.73
CA ASP A 285 -48.21 -8.48 -3.84
C ASP A 285 -46.89 -8.42 -4.59
N TRP A 286 -46.24 -9.58 -4.68
CA TRP A 286 -45.08 -9.83 -5.53
C TRP A 286 -45.50 -10.72 -6.69
N VAL A 287 -45.22 -10.27 -7.90
CA VAL A 287 -45.47 -11.00 -9.14
C VAL A 287 -44.16 -11.60 -9.64
N TYR A 288 -44.21 -12.86 -9.99
CA TYR A 288 -43.11 -13.63 -10.56
C TYR A 288 -43.54 -14.16 -11.92
N PHE A 289 -42.66 -14.12 -12.90
CA PHE A 289 -42.89 -14.55 -14.26
C PHE A 289 -41.98 -15.72 -14.63
N SER A 290 -42.52 -16.69 -15.36
CA SER A 290 -41.69 -17.75 -15.95
C SER A 290 -40.73 -17.19 -17.00
N PRO A 291 -39.62 -17.88 -17.30
CA PRO A 291 -38.84 -17.57 -18.47
C PRO A 291 -39.76 -17.58 -19.73
N ASN A 292 -39.63 -16.54 -20.59
CA ASN A 292 -40.48 -16.25 -21.75
C ASN A 292 -41.87 -15.65 -21.42
N ASN A 293 -42.15 -15.26 -20.18
CA ASN A 293 -43.36 -14.57 -19.74
C ASN A 293 -44.69 -15.30 -20.13
N THR A 294 -44.64 -16.63 -20.26
CA THR A 294 -45.81 -17.42 -20.61
C THR A 294 -46.77 -17.58 -19.43
N ASP A 295 -46.22 -17.58 -18.21
CA ASP A 295 -46.97 -17.76 -16.96
C ASP A 295 -46.51 -16.78 -15.90
N SER A 296 -47.39 -16.43 -15.00
CA SER A 296 -47.08 -15.60 -13.82
C SER A 296 -47.72 -16.19 -12.56
N SER A 297 -47.02 -16.02 -11.45
CA SER A 297 -47.49 -16.34 -10.11
C SER A 297 -47.44 -15.14 -9.22
N LYS A 298 -48.44 -15.02 -8.34
CA LYS A 298 -48.53 -13.93 -7.38
C LYS A 298 -48.44 -14.48 -5.96
N ILE A 299 -47.58 -13.89 -5.16
CA ILE A 299 -47.46 -14.19 -3.72
C ILE A 299 -47.65 -12.89 -2.96
N THR A 300 -48.56 -12.91 -1.98
CA THR A 300 -48.74 -11.80 -1.04
C THR A 300 -47.84 -12.00 0.15
N TYR A 301 -47.05 -10.97 0.48
CA TYR A 301 -46.13 -10.97 1.61
C TYR A 301 -46.63 -10.05 2.72
N LYS A 302 -46.39 -10.49 3.97
CA LYS A 302 -46.59 -9.69 5.17
C LYS A 302 -45.31 -9.84 6.03
N ASP A 303 -44.67 -8.72 6.36
CA ASP A 303 -43.42 -8.70 7.15
C ASP A 303 -42.31 -9.63 6.61
N GLY A 304 -42.16 -9.71 5.28
CA GLY A 304 -41.16 -10.53 4.62
C GLY A 304 -41.48 -12.03 4.52
N LYS A 305 -42.68 -12.47 4.94
CA LYS A 305 -43.11 -13.88 4.84
C LYS A 305 -44.32 -14.00 3.90
N PRO A 306 -44.38 -15.06 3.09
CA PRO A 306 -45.62 -15.37 2.34
C PRO A 306 -46.82 -15.44 3.28
N PHE A 307 -47.88 -14.69 2.97
CA PHE A 307 -49.05 -14.60 3.84
C PHE A 307 -49.88 -15.89 3.84
N ASP A 308 -49.91 -16.56 2.70
CA ASP A 308 -50.70 -17.77 2.43
C ASP A 308 -49.85 -19.06 2.39
N GLY A 309 -48.56 -18.98 2.69
CA GLY A 309 -47.60 -20.09 2.60
C GLY A 309 -47.28 -20.53 1.17
N ALA A 310 -47.68 -19.76 0.17
CA ALA A 310 -47.42 -20.05 -1.23
C ALA A 310 -45.91 -20.07 -1.52
N LYS A 311 -45.51 -21.01 -2.36
CA LYS A 311 -44.17 -21.12 -2.93
C LYS A 311 -44.24 -21.07 -4.44
N ILE A 312 -43.24 -20.45 -5.08
CA ILE A 312 -43.06 -20.54 -6.52
C ILE A 312 -42.10 -21.67 -6.79
N GLU A 313 -42.54 -22.64 -7.58
CA GLU A 313 -41.67 -23.69 -8.12
C GLU A 313 -41.74 -23.63 -9.65
N TRP A 314 -40.56 -23.28 -10.24
CA TRP A 314 -40.38 -23.37 -11.68
C TRP A 314 -39.50 -24.57 -11.98
N TYR A 315 -40.00 -25.47 -12.81
CA TYR A 315 -39.20 -26.60 -13.30
C TYR A 315 -38.24 -26.12 -14.39
N ALA A 316 -37.12 -26.84 -14.56
CA ALA A 316 -36.07 -26.49 -15.54
C ALA A 316 -36.59 -26.44 -17.00
N ASN A 317 -37.74 -26.97 -17.28
CA ASN A 317 -38.41 -26.95 -18.57
C ASN A 317 -39.46 -25.82 -18.74
N GLY A 318 -39.50 -24.86 -17.80
CA GLY A 318 -40.43 -23.72 -17.86
C GLY A 318 -41.90 -24.04 -17.55
N LYS A 319 -42.17 -25.16 -16.89
CA LYS A 319 -43.51 -25.54 -16.44
C LYS A 319 -43.63 -25.53 -14.93
#